data_603fcee598940bb74209ef0a900b16bb
#
_entry.id   603fcee598940bb74209ef0a900b16bb
#
_cell.length_a   1.000
_cell.length_b   1.000
_cell.length_c   1.000
_cell.angle_alpha   90.00
_cell.angle_beta   90.00
_cell.angle_gamma   90.00
#
_symmetry.space_group_name_H-M   'P 1'
#
loop_
_entity.id
_entity.type
_entity.pdbx_description
1 polymer ?
#
loop_
_entity_poly.entity_id
_entity_poly.type
_entity_poly.pdbx_seq_one_letter_code
_entity_poly.pdbx_strand_id
1 'polypeptide(L)'
;MAKIIAFNEEARRGLERGLNILADAVKVTLGPRGRNVVLEKKWGAPTITNDGVSIAKEIELDDPYEKIGAELVKEVAKKTDDVAGDGTTTSVVLAQALVREGLRNVAAGADPITLKRGIEKAVTAVIEALVTGAKEIETKEEIAATASISAGDPEIGALIAEAIDKVGKEGVVTVEESNTFGTELELTEGMRFDKGYLSAYFVTDPERQEAVFEDAYVLIVNGKISNIKDLLPIVDKVIQSGKQLLIIAEDVDGEALATLVVNKIRGIFKSVAVKAPGFGDRRKAQLQDIAILTGGQVISEEVGLKLENATLDLLGRARKVVITKDETTIVEGAGEADAIAGRVKQIRAEIDNTDSDYDREKLQERLAKLAGGVAVIKAGAATEVELKERKHRIEDAVRNAKAAVEEGIVAGGGVALIQAGKIAFESDALTGLVGDEATGANIVRVAVDAPLKQIALNAGLEPGVVADKVRNLPVGHGLNAATGEYVDMLTAGINDPVKVTRSALLNAASIAGLFLTTEAVVADKPEKNPAPAGDPTGGMDF
;
A
#
# COMPACT_ATOMS: atom_id res chain seq x y z
N MET A 1 -4.38 15.56 29.88
CA MET A 1 -4.50 16.84 29.16
C MET A 1 -5.96 17.30 29.16
N ALA A 2 -6.22 18.60 29.23
CA ALA A 2 -7.58 19.13 29.11
C ALA A 2 -8.06 18.98 27.66
N LYS A 3 -9.37 18.69 27.47
CA LYS A 3 -9.96 18.58 26.14
C LYS A 3 -10.74 19.85 25.79
N ILE A 4 -10.80 20.16 24.52
CA ILE A 4 -11.72 21.12 23.93
C ILE A 4 -12.73 20.35 23.09
N ILE A 5 -13.98 20.80 23.07
CA ILE A 5 -15.06 20.11 22.37
C ILE A 5 -15.79 21.13 21.51
N ALA A 6 -15.94 20.82 20.23
CA ALA A 6 -16.82 21.52 19.31
C ALA A 6 -18.01 20.63 18.94
N PHE A 7 -19.13 21.25 18.64
CA PHE A 7 -20.37 20.56 18.28
C PHE A 7 -20.93 21.09 16.96
N ASN A 8 -21.78 20.30 16.35
CA ASN A 8 -22.59 20.69 15.20
C ASN A 8 -21.74 21.27 14.04
N GLU A 9 -22.15 22.40 13.53
CA GLU A 9 -21.54 23.05 12.38
C GLU A 9 -20.10 23.50 12.63
N GLU A 10 -19.76 23.96 13.85
CA GLU A 10 -18.41 24.37 14.21
C GLU A 10 -17.42 23.18 14.08
N ALA A 11 -17.82 22.00 14.58
CA ALA A 11 -17.05 20.79 14.46
C ALA A 11 -16.83 20.42 12.99
N ARG A 12 -17.90 20.34 12.20
CA ARG A 12 -17.84 19.97 10.78
C ARG A 12 -17.02 20.94 9.95
N ARG A 13 -17.14 22.25 10.18
CA ARG A 13 -16.34 23.26 9.48
C ARG A 13 -14.85 23.19 9.80
N GLY A 14 -14.49 22.91 11.05
CA GLY A 14 -13.10 22.69 11.43
C GLY A 14 -12.49 21.50 10.68
N LEU A 15 -13.18 20.36 10.70
CA LEU A 15 -12.76 19.16 9.95
C LEU A 15 -12.67 19.44 8.44
N GLU A 16 -13.67 20.11 7.85
CA GLU A 16 -13.70 20.43 6.41
C GLU A 16 -12.51 21.31 5.99
N ARG A 17 -12.17 22.33 6.79
CA ARG A 17 -11.00 23.17 6.50
C ARG A 17 -9.71 22.35 6.48
N GLY A 18 -9.51 21.48 7.47
CA GLY A 18 -8.35 20.61 7.53
C GLY A 18 -8.25 19.66 6.33
N LEU A 19 -9.38 19.05 5.98
CA LEU A 19 -9.49 18.23 4.76
C LEU A 19 -9.11 19.02 3.51
N ASN A 20 -9.67 20.24 3.35
CA ASN A 20 -9.42 21.05 2.15
C ASN A 20 -7.97 21.49 2.05
N ILE A 21 -7.33 21.90 3.14
CA ILE A 21 -5.91 22.31 3.17
C ILE A 21 -5.02 21.17 2.65
N LEU A 22 -5.22 19.97 3.17
CA LEU A 22 -4.46 18.79 2.72
C LEU A 22 -4.78 18.43 1.27
N ALA A 23 -6.05 18.32 0.91
CA ALA A 23 -6.47 17.94 -0.43
C ALA A 23 -6.00 18.94 -1.50
N ASP A 24 -6.03 20.24 -1.20
CA ASP A 24 -5.58 21.29 -2.11
C ASP A 24 -4.07 21.24 -2.36
N ALA A 25 -3.28 20.83 -1.37
CA ALA A 25 -1.84 20.61 -1.53
C ALA A 25 -1.52 19.35 -2.36
N VAL A 26 -2.28 18.27 -2.18
CA VAL A 26 -2.03 16.99 -2.86
C VAL A 26 -2.53 16.99 -4.31
N LYS A 27 -3.74 17.52 -4.58
CA LYS A 27 -4.40 17.42 -5.90
C LYS A 27 -3.67 18.11 -7.05
N VAL A 28 -2.73 19.03 -6.77
CA VAL A 28 -1.94 19.72 -7.80
C VAL A 28 -0.99 18.77 -8.53
N THR A 29 -0.72 17.60 -7.96
CA THR A 29 0.15 16.58 -8.54
C THR A 29 -0.55 15.66 -9.53
N LEU A 30 -1.90 15.67 -9.59
CA LEU A 30 -2.68 14.68 -10.32
C LEU A 30 -2.58 14.86 -11.84
N GLY A 31 -2.30 13.76 -12.54
CA GLY A 31 -2.30 13.66 -14.00
C GLY A 31 -0.97 14.05 -14.66
N PRO A 32 -0.86 13.91 -16.00
CA PRO A 32 0.40 14.07 -16.73
C PRO A 32 0.93 15.52 -16.76
N ARG A 33 0.12 16.49 -16.40
CA ARG A 33 0.50 17.90 -16.22
C ARG A 33 0.42 18.34 -14.76
N GLY A 34 0.38 17.38 -13.83
CA GLY A 34 0.55 17.61 -12.41
C GLY A 34 1.92 18.23 -12.10
N ARG A 35 2.00 18.92 -10.97
CA ARG A 35 3.21 19.65 -10.54
C ARG A 35 3.73 19.08 -9.24
N ASN A 36 5.02 19.22 -9.01
CA ASN A 36 5.67 18.82 -7.78
C ASN A 36 5.34 19.78 -6.64
N VAL A 37 5.37 19.24 -5.42
CA VAL A 37 5.30 19.98 -4.15
C VAL A 37 6.66 19.96 -3.48
N VAL A 38 7.05 21.07 -2.89
CA VAL A 38 8.30 21.18 -2.11
C VAL A 38 7.97 20.99 -0.64
N LEU A 39 8.61 20.03 -0.01
CA LEU A 39 8.46 19.70 1.41
C LEU A 39 9.69 20.15 2.17
N GLU A 40 9.50 20.95 3.23
CA GLU A 40 10.56 21.33 4.14
C GLU A 40 11.00 20.11 4.96
N LYS A 41 12.29 19.93 5.15
CA LYS A 41 12.85 18.95 6.07
C LYS A 41 13.50 19.66 7.25
N LYS A 42 13.24 19.19 8.47
CA LYS A 42 13.89 19.71 9.69
C LYS A 42 15.43 19.59 9.63
N TRP A 43 15.93 18.59 8.90
CA TRP A 43 17.35 18.32 8.69
C TRP A 43 17.56 17.92 7.23
N GLY A 44 18.51 18.56 6.57
CA GLY A 44 18.88 18.31 5.17
C GLY A 44 18.22 19.25 4.17
N ALA A 45 18.29 18.90 2.89
CA ALA A 45 17.68 19.65 1.81
C ALA A 45 16.16 19.42 1.73
N PRO A 46 15.37 20.42 1.27
CA PRO A 46 13.95 20.22 0.98
C PRO A 46 13.74 19.07 -0.03
N THR A 47 12.67 18.32 0.16
CA THR A 47 12.28 17.26 -0.77
C THR A 47 11.31 17.82 -1.81
N ILE A 48 11.54 17.52 -3.08
CA ILE A 48 10.61 17.82 -4.17
C ILE A 48 9.97 16.51 -4.60
N THR A 49 8.65 16.43 -4.53
CA THR A 49 7.91 15.18 -4.85
C THR A 49 6.54 15.48 -5.44
N ASN A 50 6.01 14.53 -6.19
CA ASN A 50 4.62 14.47 -6.64
C ASN A 50 3.87 13.29 -6.02
N ASP A 51 4.50 12.53 -5.14
CA ASP A 51 3.83 11.44 -4.43
C ASP A 51 2.84 11.97 -3.39
N GLY A 52 1.56 11.59 -3.56
CA GLY A 52 0.46 12.06 -2.72
C GLY A 52 0.56 11.58 -1.27
N VAL A 53 1.09 10.40 -1.01
CA VAL A 53 1.27 9.87 0.36
C VAL A 53 2.33 10.65 1.11
N SER A 54 3.50 10.86 0.48
CA SER A 54 4.60 11.64 1.07
C SER A 54 4.17 13.07 1.39
N ILE A 55 3.43 13.72 0.47
CA ILE A 55 2.90 15.06 0.70
C ILE A 55 1.91 15.06 1.86
N ALA A 56 0.96 14.14 1.87
CA ALA A 56 -0.06 14.06 2.91
C ALA A 56 0.56 13.84 4.31
N LYS A 57 1.55 12.97 4.43
CA LYS A 57 2.24 12.68 5.71
C LYS A 57 2.91 13.90 6.34
N GLU A 58 3.49 14.80 5.53
CA GLU A 58 4.23 15.98 6.02
C GLU A 58 3.33 17.16 6.41
N ILE A 59 2.02 17.12 6.07
CA ILE A 59 1.12 18.23 6.41
C ILE A 59 0.69 18.09 7.86
N GLU A 60 1.16 19.02 8.70
CA GLU A 60 0.73 19.20 10.09
C GLU A 60 0.05 20.56 10.24
N LEU A 61 -1.08 20.61 10.95
CA LEU A 61 -1.87 21.83 11.15
C LEU A 61 -1.92 22.20 12.64
N ASP A 62 -1.85 23.49 12.92
CA ASP A 62 -1.84 24.01 14.28
C ASP A 62 -3.22 24.01 14.96
N ASP A 63 -4.28 24.25 14.18
CA ASP A 63 -5.65 24.22 14.70
C ASP A 63 -6.06 22.77 15.01
N PRO A 64 -6.50 22.48 16.26
CA PRO A 64 -6.80 21.12 16.69
C PRO A 64 -7.92 20.43 15.88
N TYR A 65 -8.89 21.18 15.38
CA TYR A 65 -9.99 20.64 14.60
C TYR A 65 -9.59 20.43 13.14
N GLU A 66 -8.83 21.36 12.57
CA GLU A 66 -8.26 21.22 11.22
C GLU A 66 -7.27 20.05 11.17
N LYS A 67 -6.43 19.88 12.20
CA LYS A 67 -5.53 18.75 12.35
C LYS A 67 -6.28 17.41 12.24
N ILE A 68 -7.38 17.24 13.00
CA ILE A 68 -8.17 16.01 12.95
C ILE A 68 -8.77 15.80 11.55
N GLY A 69 -9.26 16.86 10.89
CA GLY A 69 -9.76 16.78 9.52
C GLY A 69 -8.70 16.32 8.52
N ALA A 70 -7.48 16.86 8.62
CA ALA A 70 -6.34 16.44 7.81
C ALA A 70 -5.95 14.98 8.09
N GLU A 71 -5.87 14.55 9.36
CA GLU A 71 -5.53 13.16 9.74
C GLU A 71 -6.53 12.13 9.18
N LEU A 72 -7.82 12.45 9.14
CA LEU A 72 -8.82 11.57 8.51
C LEU A 72 -8.56 11.38 7.01
N VAL A 73 -8.09 12.41 6.32
CA VAL A 73 -7.75 12.31 4.89
C VAL A 73 -6.41 11.60 4.67
N LYS A 74 -5.44 11.78 5.57
CA LYS A 74 -4.20 10.96 5.56
C LYS A 74 -4.53 9.47 5.65
N GLU A 75 -5.51 9.10 6.46
CA GLU A 75 -5.95 7.71 6.56
C GLU A 75 -6.56 7.17 5.25
N VAL A 76 -7.29 8.01 4.48
CA VAL A 76 -7.76 7.64 3.13
C VAL A 76 -6.59 7.34 2.20
N ALA A 77 -5.63 8.25 2.13
CA ALA A 77 -4.44 8.12 1.30
C ALA A 77 -3.66 6.85 1.65
N LYS A 78 -3.39 6.66 2.96
CA LYS A 78 -2.67 5.49 3.48
C LYS A 78 -3.38 4.18 3.18
N LYS A 79 -4.69 4.06 3.44
CA LYS A 79 -5.45 2.83 3.15
C LYS A 79 -5.47 2.50 1.67
N THR A 80 -5.52 3.50 0.81
CA THR A 80 -5.50 3.28 -0.63
C THR A 80 -4.13 2.78 -1.09
N ASP A 81 -3.05 3.35 -0.57
CA ASP A 81 -1.69 2.88 -0.79
C ASP A 81 -1.49 1.44 -0.28
N ASP A 82 -1.89 1.15 0.96
CA ASP A 82 -1.76 -0.17 1.58
C ASP A 82 -2.46 -1.28 0.77
N VAL A 83 -3.61 -1.00 0.14
CA VAL A 83 -4.40 -1.99 -0.61
C VAL A 83 -4.00 -2.10 -2.07
N ALA A 84 -3.74 -0.97 -2.72
CA ALA A 84 -3.59 -0.90 -4.16
C ALA A 84 -2.19 -0.42 -4.62
N GLY A 85 -1.41 0.15 -3.73
CA GLY A 85 -0.05 0.65 -4.01
C GLY A 85 0.00 1.91 -4.87
N ASP A 86 -1.16 2.47 -5.21
CA ASP A 86 -1.32 3.70 -6.01
C ASP A 86 -2.72 4.29 -5.79
N GLY A 87 -3.04 5.41 -6.44
CA GLY A 87 -4.35 6.05 -6.39
C GLY A 87 -4.59 6.94 -5.17
N THR A 88 -3.55 7.24 -4.42
CA THR A 88 -3.59 8.05 -3.20
C THR A 88 -4.13 9.45 -3.46
N THR A 89 -3.62 10.15 -4.47
CA THR A 89 -4.11 11.48 -4.88
C THR A 89 -5.55 11.41 -5.37
N THR A 90 -5.91 10.39 -6.14
CA THR A 90 -7.29 10.17 -6.62
C THR A 90 -8.25 9.99 -5.45
N SER A 91 -7.88 9.19 -4.44
CA SER A 91 -8.71 8.96 -3.25
C SER A 91 -8.94 10.23 -2.44
N VAL A 92 -7.92 11.07 -2.29
CA VAL A 92 -8.01 12.37 -1.61
C VAL A 92 -8.94 13.33 -2.36
N VAL A 93 -8.83 13.40 -3.70
CA VAL A 93 -9.71 14.22 -4.55
C VAL A 93 -11.17 13.75 -4.45
N LEU A 94 -11.41 12.45 -4.48
CA LEU A 94 -12.74 11.87 -4.30
C LEU A 94 -13.30 12.17 -2.90
N ALA A 95 -12.50 12.02 -1.85
CA ALA A 95 -12.90 12.31 -0.48
C ALA A 95 -13.29 13.79 -0.33
N GLN A 96 -12.48 14.72 -0.88
CA GLN A 96 -12.80 16.14 -0.87
C GLN A 96 -14.15 16.42 -1.56
N ALA A 97 -14.38 15.83 -2.73
CA ALA A 97 -15.61 16.02 -3.47
C ALA A 97 -16.84 15.48 -2.73
N LEU A 98 -16.75 14.26 -2.18
CA LEU A 98 -17.82 13.62 -1.43
C LEU A 98 -18.17 14.40 -0.15
N VAL A 99 -17.16 14.79 0.62
CA VAL A 99 -17.36 15.56 1.86
C VAL A 99 -17.97 16.94 1.55
N ARG A 100 -17.45 17.65 0.56
CA ARG A 100 -17.94 18.97 0.18
C ARG A 100 -19.40 18.95 -0.27
N GLU A 101 -19.76 18.03 -1.16
CA GLU A 101 -21.15 17.90 -1.62
C GLU A 101 -22.06 17.36 -0.50
N GLY A 102 -21.56 16.42 0.31
CA GLY A 102 -22.31 15.90 1.45
C GLY A 102 -22.63 16.96 2.50
N LEU A 103 -21.63 17.74 2.94
CA LEU A 103 -21.82 18.80 3.94
C LEU A 103 -22.76 19.91 3.47
N ARG A 104 -22.79 20.22 2.15
CA ARG A 104 -23.79 21.15 1.59
C ARG A 104 -25.22 20.67 1.80
N ASN A 105 -25.45 19.35 1.60
CA ASN A 105 -26.76 18.76 1.78
C ASN A 105 -27.14 18.63 3.27
N VAL A 106 -26.17 18.30 4.15
CA VAL A 106 -26.38 18.31 5.61
C VAL A 106 -26.74 19.72 6.10
N ALA A 107 -26.04 20.76 5.63
CA ALA A 107 -26.35 22.15 5.96
C ALA A 107 -27.74 22.59 5.44
N ALA A 108 -28.21 21.96 4.36
CA ALA A 108 -29.57 22.16 3.82
C ALA A 108 -30.66 21.38 4.58
N GLY A 109 -30.29 20.59 5.60
CA GLY A 109 -31.21 19.87 6.48
C GLY A 109 -31.43 18.40 6.14
N ALA A 110 -30.62 17.81 5.24
CA ALA A 110 -30.69 16.39 4.95
C ALA A 110 -30.15 15.55 6.13
N ASP A 111 -30.74 14.39 6.39
CA ASP A 111 -30.29 13.45 7.43
C ASP A 111 -28.97 12.77 7.05
N PRO A 112 -27.88 13.00 7.82
CA PRO A 112 -26.55 12.47 7.50
C PRO A 112 -26.49 10.93 7.42
N ILE A 113 -27.27 10.23 8.23
CA ILE A 113 -27.27 8.78 8.25
C ILE A 113 -27.94 8.21 6.99
N THR A 114 -29.01 8.84 6.54
CA THR A 114 -29.71 8.45 5.32
C THR A 114 -28.91 8.82 4.07
N LEU A 115 -28.24 10.00 4.07
CA LEU A 115 -27.27 10.37 3.04
C LEU A 115 -26.16 9.31 2.90
N LYS A 116 -25.57 8.89 4.02
CA LYS A 116 -24.52 7.85 4.03
C LYS A 116 -24.99 6.55 3.40
N ARG A 117 -26.19 6.09 3.69
CA ARG A 117 -26.76 4.88 3.05
C ARG A 117 -26.89 5.02 1.54
N GLY A 118 -27.33 6.19 1.08
CA GLY A 118 -27.41 6.50 -0.36
C GLY A 118 -26.04 6.53 -1.02
N ILE A 119 -25.03 7.09 -0.36
CA ILE A 119 -23.63 7.09 -0.81
C ILE A 119 -23.12 5.64 -0.93
N GLU A 120 -23.29 4.82 0.10
CA GLU A 120 -22.84 3.42 0.10
C GLU A 120 -23.45 2.61 -1.04
N LYS A 121 -24.75 2.73 -1.28
CA LYS A 121 -25.43 2.05 -2.40
C LYS A 121 -24.90 2.49 -3.76
N ALA A 122 -24.73 3.80 -3.95
CA ALA A 122 -24.24 4.34 -5.22
C ALA A 122 -22.77 3.93 -5.47
N VAL A 123 -21.93 3.95 -4.44
CA VAL A 123 -20.53 3.50 -4.52
C VAL A 123 -20.47 2.03 -4.93
N THR A 124 -21.29 1.17 -4.31
CA THR A 124 -21.37 -0.25 -4.68
C THR A 124 -21.73 -0.41 -6.15
N ALA A 125 -22.77 0.27 -6.63
CA ALA A 125 -23.19 0.20 -8.02
C ALA A 125 -22.11 0.70 -9.01
N VAL A 126 -21.40 1.78 -8.67
CA VAL A 126 -20.28 2.30 -9.50
C VAL A 126 -19.12 1.30 -9.53
N ILE A 127 -18.78 0.68 -8.39
CA ILE A 127 -17.71 -0.34 -8.32
C ILE A 127 -18.09 -1.57 -9.17
N GLU A 128 -19.33 -2.05 -9.08
CA GLU A 128 -19.82 -3.15 -9.91
C GLU A 128 -19.69 -2.82 -11.41
N ALA A 129 -20.05 -1.61 -11.81
CA ALA A 129 -19.89 -1.14 -13.19
C ALA A 129 -18.42 -1.05 -13.62
N LEU A 130 -17.52 -0.61 -12.73
CA LEU A 130 -16.06 -0.58 -12.97
C LEU A 130 -15.50 -2.00 -13.18
N VAL A 131 -15.84 -2.93 -12.29
CA VAL A 131 -15.36 -4.31 -12.34
C VAL A 131 -15.90 -5.03 -13.59
N THR A 132 -17.18 -4.83 -13.91
CA THR A 132 -17.80 -5.41 -15.11
C THR A 132 -17.19 -4.86 -16.41
N GLY A 133 -16.76 -3.60 -16.41
CA GLY A 133 -16.09 -2.95 -17.54
C GLY A 133 -14.59 -3.18 -17.63
N ALA A 134 -14.03 -3.96 -16.70
CA ALA A 134 -12.60 -4.26 -16.66
C ALA A 134 -12.16 -5.14 -17.85
N LYS A 135 -10.98 -4.84 -18.39
CA LYS A 135 -10.27 -5.68 -19.35
C LYS A 135 -9.13 -6.39 -18.64
N GLU A 136 -9.09 -7.72 -18.72
CA GLU A 136 -7.94 -8.49 -18.25
C GLU A 136 -6.69 -8.13 -19.05
N ILE A 137 -5.55 -8.13 -18.37
CA ILE A 137 -4.24 -7.95 -19.01
C ILE A 137 -3.78 -9.30 -19.58
N GLU A 138 -3.55 -9.31 -20.88
CA GLU A 138 -3.13 -10.50 -21.63
C GLU A 138 -1.68 -10.39 -22.13
N THR A 139 -1.18 -9.16 -22.33
CA THR A 139 0.11 -8.94 -22.98
C THR A 139 1.10 -8.18 -22.10
N LYS A 140 2.39 -8.42 -22.38
CA LYS A 140 3.51 -7.72 -21.75
C LYS A 140 3.45 -6.20 -22.02
N GLU A 141 2.99 -5.81 -23.21
CA GLU A 141 2.84 -4.42 -23.62
C GLU A 141 1.79 -3.68 -22.79
N GLU A 142 0.70 -4.34 -22.41
CA GLU A 142 -0.33 -3.77 -21.53
C GLU A 142 0.21 -3.56 -20.12
N ILE A 143 1.00 -4.50 -19.60
CA ILE A 143 1.70 -4.35 -18.30
C ILE A 143 2.67 -3.16 -18.38
N ALA A 144 3.45 -3.09 -19.46
CA ALA A 144 4.41 -2.01 -19.67
C ALA A 144 3.72 -0.64 -19.76
N ALA A 145 2.58 -0.53 -20.43
CA ALA A 145 1.81 0.70 -20.52
C ALA A 145 1.33 1.17 -19.15
N THR A 146 0.75 0.27 -18.34
CA THR A 146 0.29 0.58 -16.98
C THR A 146 1.44 1.03 -16.08
N ALA A 147 2.54 0.28 -16.08
CA ALA A 147 3.73 0.59 -15.30
C ALA A 147 4.38 1.91 -15.74
N SER A 148 4.39 2.22 -17.06
CA SER A 148 4.94 3.46 -17.61
C SER A 148 4.17 4.70 -17.14
N ILE A 149 2.85 4.60 -17.00
CA ILE A 149 2.01 5.70 -16.49
C ILE A 149 2.37 6.01 -15.04
N SER A 150 2.44 4.99 -14.20
CA SER A 150 2.75 5.14 -12.78
C SER A 150 4.21 5.61 -12.58
N ALA A 151 5.16 5.04 -13.32
CA ALA A 151 6.56 5.45 -13.26
C ALA A 151 6.84 6.83 -13.92
N GLY A 152 5.95 7.31 -14.80
CA GLY A 152 6.21 8.47 -15.64
C GLY A 152 7.37 8.27 -16.63
N ASP A 153 7.78 7.02 -16.89
CA ASP A 153 8.95 6.65 -17.67
C ASP A 153 8.69 5.32 -18.41
N PRO A 154 8.69 5.34 -19.77
CA PRO A 154 8.46 4.13 -20.57
C PRO A 154 9.55 3.06 -20.44
N GLU A 155 10.82 3.44 -20.17
CA GLU A 155 11.92 2.49 -20.01
C GLU A 155 11.74 1.70 -18.70
N ILE A 156 11.36 2.39 -17.63
CA ILE A 156 11.04 1.75 -16.34
C ILE A 156 9.82 0.83 -16.50
N GLY A 157 8.78 1.27 -17.22
CA GLY A 157 7.59 0.45 -17.48
C GLY A 157 7.90 -0.83 -18.24
N ALA A 158 8.74 -0.75 -19.27
CA ALA A 158 9.18 -1.94 -20.02
C ALA A 158 9.99 -2.92 -19.15
N LEU A 159 10.86 -2.39 -18.27
CA LEU A 159 11.65 -3.19 -17.34
C LEU A 159 10.78 -3.91 -16.30
N ILE A 160 9.77 -3.24 -15.76
CA ILE A 160 8.81 -3.83 -14.83
C ILE A 160 8.00 -4.93 -15.51
N ALA A 161 7.53 -4.71 -16.74
CA ALA A 161 6.82 -5.73 -17.49
C ALA A 161 7.71 -6.95 -17.78
N GLU A 162 8.99 -6.74 -18.09
CA GLU A 162 9.96 -7.83 -18.24
C GLU A 162 10.16 -8.60 -16.92
N ALA A 163 10.26 -7.87 -15.80
CA ALA A 163 10.38 -8.49 -14.48
C ALA A 163 9.18 -9.40 -14.16
N ILE A 164 7.96 -8.88 -14.35
CA ILE A 164 6.72 -9.64 -14.09
C ILE A 164 6.59 -10.82 -15.04
N ASP A 165 6.93 -10.67 -16.32
CA ASP A 165 6.91 -11.75 -17.30
C ASP A 165 7.86 -12.91 -16.93
N LYS A 166 9.05 -12.58 -16.40
CA LYS A 166 10.06 -13.58 -16.00
C LYS A 166 9.70 -14.35 -14.74
N VAL A 167 9.15 -13.66 -13.72
CA VAL A 167 8.79 -14.30 -12.44
C VAL A 167 7.35 -14.82 -12.41
N GLY A 168 6.52 -14.43 -13.39
CA GLY A 168 5.10 -14.78 -13.46
C GLY A 168 4.22 -13.92 -12.55
N LYS A 169 2.89 -14.12 -12.65
CA LYS A 169 1.88 -13.33 -11.92
C LYS A 169 2.06 -13.38 -10.40
N GLU A 170 2.40 -14.56 -9.86
CA GLU A 170 2.62 -14.81 -8.43
C GLU A 170 4.06 -14.49 -7.97
N GLY A 171 4.95 -14.18 -8.91
CA GLY A 171 6.35 -13.90 -8.63
C GLY A 171 6.57 -12.59 -7.88
N VAL A 172 7.74 -12.48 -7.27
CA VAL A 172 8.11 -11.30 -6.48
C VAL A 172 8.96 -10.37 -7.32
N VAL A 173 8.59 -9.10 -7.35
CA VAL A 173 9.43 -8.01 -7.89
C VAL A 173 9.78 -7.07 -6.75
N THR A 174 11.07 -6.87 -6.51
CA THR A 174 11.60 -5.95 -5.48
C THR A 174 12.46 -4.88 -6.13
N VAL A 175 12.63 -3.77 -5.44
CA VAL A 175 13.48 -2.66 -5.89
C VAL A 175 14.60 -2.44 -4.89
N GLU A 176 15.82 -2.34 -5.38
CA GLU A 176 17.02 -2.09 -4.57
C GLU A 176 17.80 -0.88 -5.09
N GLU A 177 18.48 -0.20 -4.19
CA GLU A 177 19.39 0.88 -4.53
C GLU A 177 20.68 0.32 -5.13
N SER A 178 21.18 0.98 -6.18
CA SER A 178 22.44 0.62 -6.83
C SER A 178 23.39 1.83 -6.83
N ASN A 179 24.66 1.53 -6.73
CA ASN A 179 25.72 2.53 -6.89
C ASN A 179 26.09 2.79 -8.38
N THR A 180 25.42 2.09 -9.31
CA THR A 180 25.60 2.29 -10.76
C THR A 180 24.63 3.34 -11.27
N PHE A 181 24.94 3.88 -12.48
CA PHE A 181 23.98 4.75 -13.16
C PHE A 181 23.02 3.88 -13.99
N GLY A 182 21.73 4.20 -13.91
CA GLY A 182 20.71 3.51 -14.68
C GLY A 182 19.87 2.55 -13.84
N THR A 183 19.08 1.72 -14.53
CA THR A 183 18.20 0.72 -13.92
C THR A 183 18.49 -0.65 -14.53
N GLU A 184 18.73 -1.65 -13.72
CA GLU A 184 19.07 -3.00 -14.15
C GLU A 184 18.11 -4.01 -13.54
N LEU A 185 17.82 -5.11 -14.26
CA LEU A 185 17.03 -6.24 -13.80
C LEU A 185 17.90 -7.45 -13.50
N GLU A 186 17.85 -7.91 -12.26
CA GLU A 186 18.50 -9.16 -11.84
C GLU A 186 17.43 -10.17 -11.40
N LEU A 187 17.64 -11.44 -11.76
CA LEU A 187 16.79 -12.54 -11.31
C LEU A 187 17.54 -13.33 -10.26
N THR A 188 16.90 -13.60 -9.14
CA THR A 188 17.48 -14.37 -8.05
C THR A 188 16.46 -15.34 -7.44
N GLU A 189 16.96 -16.31 -6.69
CA GLU A 189 16.11 -17.22 -5.93
C GLU A 189 15.48 -16.50 -4.74
N GLY A 190 14.24 -16.86 -4.41
CA GLY A 190 13.53 -16.25 -3.31
C GLY A 190 12.06 -16.64 -3.30
N MET A 191 11.34 -16.22 -2.28
CA MET A 191 9.90 -16.44 -2.19
C MET A 191 9.21 -15.42 -1.27
N ARG A 192 7.90 -15.28 -1.46
CA ARG A 192 7.02 -14.49 -0.61
C ARG A 192 5.91 -15.36 -0.02
N PHE A 193 5.51 -15.05 1.21
CA PHE A 193 4.34 -15.65 1.85
C PHE A 193 3.55 -14.63 2.67
N ASP A 194 2.24 -14.87 2.80
CA ASP A 194 1.24 -13.95 3.32
C ASP A 194 1.18 -14.00 4.86
N LYS A 195 2.30 -13.70 5.53
CA LYS A 195 2.40 -13.53 6.99
C LYS A 195 3.41 -12.45 7.27
N GLY A 196 2.97 -11.40 7.97
CA GLY A 196 3.82 -10.29 8.37
C GLY A 196 4.33 -10.39 9.80
N TYR A 197 4.92 -9.32 10.28
CA TYR A 197 5.49 -9.24 11.62
C TYR A 197 4.42 -9.34 12.72
N LEU A 198 4.76 -10.03 13.82
CA LEU A 198 3.87 -10.20 14.97
C LEU A 198 3.72 -8.95 15.85
N SER A 199 4.60 -7.97 15.67
CA SER A 199 4.57 -6.72 16.43
C SER A 199 5.12 -5.57 15.58
N ALA A 200 4.43 -4.44 15.55
CA ALA A 200 4.88 -3.23 14.88
C ALA A 200 6.21 -2.68 15.45
N TYR A 201 6.58 -3.07 16.67
CA TYR A 201 7.87 -2.72 17.25
C TYR A 201 9.07 -3.37 16.54
N PHE A 202 8.86 -4.38 15.70
CA PHE A 202 9.92 -4.97 14.88
C PHE A 202 10.29 -4.11 13.66
N VAL A 203 9.47 -3.15 13.29
CA VAL A 203 9.70 -2.25 12.15
C VAL A 203 11.07 -1.56 12.25
N THR A 204 11.84 -1.59 11.17
CA THR A 204 13.13 -0.91 11.04
C THR A 204 13.06 0.35 10.20
N ASP A 205 12.09 0.40 9.28
CA ASP A 205 11.75 1.56 8.46
C ASP A 205 10.33 2.05 8.81
N PRO A 206 10.22 3.07 9.67
CA PRO A 206 8.92 3.60 10.09
C PRO A 206 8.12 4.27 8.96
N GLU A 207 8.80 4.80 7.94
CA GLU A 207 8.14 5.48 6.82
C GLU A 207 7.36 4.46 5.98
N ARG A 208 7.94 3.30 5.77
CA ARG A 208 7.37 2.20 4.97
C ARG A 208 6.63 1.17 5.82
N GLN A 209 6.72 1.25 7.15
CA GLN A 209 6.19 0.24 8.07
C GLN A 209 6.74 -1.17 7.80
N GLU A 210 8.01 -1.26 7.44
CA GLU A 210 8.71 -2.50 7.09
C GLU A 210 9.83 -2.84 8.07
N ALA A 211 10.07 -4.14 8.26
CA ALA A 211 11.29 -4.64 8.87
C ALA A 211 12.18 -5.19 7.75
N VAL A 212 13.30 -4.53 7.50
CA VAL A 212 14.28 -4.93 6.47
C VAL A 212 15.53 -5.43 7.16
N PHE A 213 15.94 -6.65 6.84
CA PHE A 213 17.13 -7.29 7.34
C PHE A 213 18.04 -7.72 6.20
N GLU A 214 19.33 -7.49 6.35
CA GLU A 214 20.37 -7.92 5.40
C GLU A 214 21.26 -8.99 6.07
N ASP A 215 21.66 -9.98 5.27
CA ASP A 215 22.47 -11.13 5.69
C ASP A 215 21.93 -11.78 6.99
N ALA A 216 20.64 -12.10 6.97
CA ALA A 216 19.92 -12.58 8.14
C ALA A 216 19.98 -14.10 8.29
N TYR A 217 20.03 -14.58 9.53
CA TYR A 217 19.67 -15.95 9.85
C TYR A 217 18.16 -16.14 9.83
N VAL A 218 17.72 -17.34 9.43
CA VAL A 218 16.29 -17.73 9.39
C VAL A 218 16.09 -18.95 10.29
N LEU A 219 15.44 -18.75 11.42
CA LEU A 219 15.03 -19.82 12.33
C LEU A 219 13.63 -20.29 11.97
N ILE A 220 13.48 -21.58 11.64
CA ILE A 220 12.23 -22.17 11.18
C ILE A 220 11.77 -23.22 12.20
N VAL A 221 10.62 -23.01 12.85
CA VAL A 221 10.11 -23.87 13.91
C VAL A 221 8.70 -24.34 13.58
N ASN A 222 8.48 -25.64 13.50
CA ASN A 222 7.14 -26.22 13.40
C ASN A 222 6.57 -26.43 14.80
N GLY A 223 6.19 -25.35 15.44
CA GLY A 223 5.64 -25.32 16.78
C GLY A 223 5.48 -23.89 17.27
N LYS A 224 4.85 -23.75 18.44
CA LYS A 224 4.62 -22.48 19.10
C LYS A 224 5.79 -22.14 20.03
N ILE A 225 6.22 -20.88 20.03
CA ILE A 225 7.29 -20.39 20.91
C ILE A 225 6.68 -19.41 21.91
N SER A 226 6.49 -19.83 23.15
CA SER A 226 5.92 -19.00 24.23
C SER A 226 6.92 -18.71 25.33
N ASN A 227 7.87 -19.63 25.57
CA ASN A 227 8.85 -19.53 26.63
C ASN A 227 10.20 -19.05 26.06
N ILE A 228 10.69 -17.95 26.61
CA ILE A 228 11.99 -17.40 26.17
C ILE A 228 13.17 -18.35 26.45
N LYS A 229 13.10 -19.20 27.47
CA LYS A 229 14.17 -20.11 27.81
C LYS A 229 14.54 -21.08 26.71
N ASP A 230 13.55 -21.52 25.92
CA ASP A 230 13.74 -22.44 24.80
C ASP A 230 14.45 -21.74 23.63
N LEU A 231 14.27 -20.42 23.50
CA LEU A 231 14.84 -19.60 22.43
C LEU A 231 16.21 -19.03 22.78
N LEU A 232 16.52 -18.78 24.07
CA LEU A 232 17.74 -18.13 24.51
C LEU A 232 19.04 -18.77 23.97
N PRO A 233 19.21 -20.10 23.94
CA PRO A 233 20.49 -20.71 23.51
C PRO A 233 20.85 -20.38 22.07
N ILE A 234 19.85 -20.26 21.16
CA ILE A 234 20.09 -19.90 19.78
C ILE A 234 20.21 -18.39 19.59
N VAL A 235 19.41 -17.59 20.30
CA VAL A 235 19.49 -16.13 20.27
C VAL A 235 20.88 -15.64 20.72
N ASP A 236 21.44 -16.21 21.80
CA ASP A 236 22.78 -15.86 22.28
C ASP A 236 23.87 -16.12 21.22
N LYS A 237 23.77 -17.25 20.50
CA LYS A 237 24.69 -17.59 19.40
C LYS A 237 24.58 -16.61 18.24
N VAL A 238 23.34 -16.21 17.88
CA VAL A 238 23.11 -15.24 16.81
C VAL A 238 23.61 -13.84 17.20
N ILE A 239 23.39 -13.41 18.45
CA ILE A 239 23.93 -12.15 18.98
C ILE A 239 25.46 -12.14 18.89
N GLN A 240 26.12 -13.23 19.29
CA GLN A 240 27.58 -13.36 19.21
C GLN A 240 28.10 -13.29 17.76
N SER A 241 27.29 -13.74 16.77
CA SER A 241 27.65 -13.64 15.35
C SER A 241 27.49 -12.24 14.78
N GLY A 242 26.82 -11.31 15.49
CA GLY A 242 26.52 -9.95 15.05
C GLY A 242 25.46 -9.85 13.96
N LYS A 243 24.78 -10.96 13.61
CA LYS A 243 23.78 -11.01 12.54
C LYS A 243 22.36 -10.78 13.07
N GLN A 244 21.45 -10.55 12.14
CA GLN A 244 20.02 -10.36 12.38
C GLN A 244 19.29 -11.71 12.32
N LEU A 245 18.12 -11.83 12.95
CA LEU A 245 17.36 -13.08 13.01
C LEU A 245 15.89 -12.88 12.58
N LEU A 246 15.48 -13.59 11.53
CA LEU A 246 14.09 -13.87 11.22
C LEU A 246 13.66 -15.16 11.92
N ILE A 247 12.58 -15.12 12.68
CA ILE A 247 11.95 -16.28 13.33
C ILE A 247 10.63 -16.57 12.66
N ILE A 248 10.49 -17.77 12.08
CA ILE A 248 9.26 -18.27 11.45
C ILE A 248 8.77 -19.44 12.31
N ALA A 249 7.63 -19.28 12.98
CA ALA A 249 7.06 -20.29 13.85
C ALA A 249 5.53 -20.36 13.70
N GLU A 250 4.90 -21.42 14.19
CA GLU A 250 3.43 -21.48 14.23
C GLU A 250 2.82 -20.26 14.90
N ASP A 251 3.38 -19.86 16.04
CA ASP A 251 3.13 -18.61 16.72
C ASP A 251 4.32 -18.26 17.63
N VAL A 252 4.52 -16.98 17.90
CA VAL A 252 5.46 -16.50 18.92
C VAL A 252 4.69 -15.56 19.83
N ASP A 253 4.51 -15.92 21.10
CA ASP A 253 3.71 -15.14 22.04
C ASP A 253 4.36 -15.05 23.44
N GLY A 254 3.57 -14.54 24.38
CA GLY A 254 3.94 -14.49 25.79
C GLY A 254 5.28 -13.84 26.08
N GLU A 255 6.07 -14.50 26.94
CA GLU A 255 7.37 -14.02 27.37
C GLU A 255 8.40 -13.96 26.24
N ALA A 256 8.33 -14.90 25.28
CA ALA A 256 9.24 -14.95 24.14
C ALA A 256 9.09 -13.70 23.25
N LEU A 257 7.86 -13.37 22.83
CA LEU A 257 7.59 -12.18 22.02
C LEU A 257 7.98 -10.89 22.75
N ALA A 258 7.56 -10.76 24.02
CA ALA A 258 7.85 -9.57 24.82
C ALA A 258 9.37 -9.33 24.94
N THR A 259 10.15 -10.39 25.17
CA THR A 259 11.61 -10.29 25.31
C THR A 259 12.27 -9.90 23.99
N LEU A 260 11.86 -10.48 22.85
CA LEU A 260 12.37 -10.09 21.53
C LEU A 260 12.10 -8.61 21.23
N VAL A 261 10.88 -8.14 21.48
CA VAL A 261 10.47 -6.74 21.29
C VAL A 261 11.30 -5.80 22.17
N VAL A 262 11.47 -6.11 23.47
CA VAL A 262 12.26 -5.26 24.38
C VAL A 262 13.72 -5.19 23.96
N ASN A 263 14.33 -6.29 23.55
CA ASN A 263 15.73 -6.31 23.11
C ASN A 263 15.91 -5.54 21.78
N LYS A 264 14.95 -5.60 20.89
CA LYS A 264 14.95 -4.80 19.65
C LYS A 264 14.86 -3.30 19.95
N ILE A 265 13.93 -2.89 20.83
CA ILE A 265 13.77 -1.48 21.24
C ILE A 265 15.04 -0.95 21.89
N ARG A 266 15.72 -1.76 22.72
CA ARG A 266 16.99 -1.42 23.36
C ARG A 266 18.19 -1.43 22.41
N GLY A 267 18.01 -1.87 21.17
CA GLY A 267 19.09 -1.99 20.19
C GLY A 267 20.10 -3.11 20.48
N ILE A 268 19.78 -4.03 21.41
CA ILE A 268 20.68 -5.13 21.81
C ILE A 268 20.66 -6.23 20.75
N PHE A 269 19.47 -6.53 20.20
CA PHE A 269 19.29 -7.62 19.25
C PHE A 269 18.27 -7.25 18.16
N LYS A 270 18.69 -7.37 16.92
CA LYS A 270 17.83 -7.15 15.77
C LYS A 270 17.17 -8.46 15.36
N SER A 271 15.92 -8.62 15.74
CA SER A 271 15.10 -9.79 15.39
C SER A 271 13.71 -9.38 14.93
N VAL A 272 13.07 -10.26 14.18
CA VAL A 272 11.66 -10.17 13.81
C VAL A 272 11.04 -11.56 13.89
N ALA A 273 9.81 -11.64 14.38
CA ALA A 273 9.05 -12.87 14.45
C ALA A 273 7.80 -12.76 13.56
N VAL A 274 7.56 -13.81 12.78
CA VAL A 274 6.41 -13.94 11.87
C VAL A 274 5.75 -15.29 12.07
N LYS A 275 4.45 -15.39 11.74
CA LYS A 275 3.76 -16.68 11.71
C LYS A 275 4.14 -17.49 10.49
N ALA A 276 4.21 -18.80 10.66
CA ALA A 276 4.38 -19.74 9.56
C ALA A 276 3.15 -19.69 8.62
N PRO A 277 3.36 -19.76 7.30
CA PRO A 277 2.26 -19.82 6.35
C PRO A 277 1.54 -21.17 6.41
N GLY A 278 0.24 -21.18 6.12
CA GLY A 278 -0.59 -22.39 6.09
C GLY A 278 -0.96 -22.95 7.47
N PHE A 279 -1.66 -24.11 7.45
CA PHE A 279 -2.13 -24.81 8.64
C PHE A 279 -1.90 -26.33 8.49
N GLY A 280 -1.71 -27.03 9.61
CA GLY A 280 -1.54 -28.49 9.64
C GLY A 280 -0.41 -28.99 8.73
N ASP A 281 -0.65 -30.01 7.92
CA ASP A 281 0.37 -30.60 7.05
C ASP A 281 0.82 -29.64 5.94
N ARG A 282 -0.04 -28.74 5.48
CA ARG A 282 0.35 -27.68 4.53
C ARG A 282 1.37 -26.72 5.12
N ARG A 283 1.25 -26.36 6.39
CA ARG A 283 2.25 -25.56 7.10
C ARG A 283 3.60 -26.26 7.12
N LYS A 284 3.62 -27.56 7.45
CA LYS A 284 4.86 -28.38 7.46
C LYS A 284 5.53 -28.37 6.09
N ALA A 285 4.74 -28.54 5.03
CA ALA A 285 5.25 -28.55 3.66
C ALA A 285 5.84 -27.18 3.26
N GLN A 286 5.16 -26.09 3.60
CA GLN A 286 5.65 -24.72 3.32
C GLN A 286 6.88 -24.35 4.16
N LEU A 287 6.95 -24.74 5.43
CA LEU A 287 8.15 -24.58 6.25
C LEU A 287 9.34 -25.34 5.66
N GLN A 288 9.11 -26.54 5.09
CA GLN A 288 10.15 -27.31 4.42
C GLN A 288 10.61 -26.61 3.14
N ASP A 289 9.70 -25.99 2.37
CA ASP A 289 10.05 -25.21 1.17
C ASP A 289 10.94 -24.02 1.54
N ILE A 290 10.60 -23.29 2.62
CA ILE A 290 11.40 -22.18 3.14
C ILE A 290 12.78 -22.68 3.63
N ALA A 291 12.81 -23.83 4.31
CA ALA A 291 14.07 -24.42 4.78
C ALA A 291 15.01 -24.77 3.62
N ILE A 292 14.49 -25.41 2.57
CA ILE A 292 15.26 -25.74 1.37
C ILE A 292 15.75 -24.46 0.67
N LEU A 293 14.90 -23.45 0.53
CA LEU A 293 15.27 -22.17 -0.08
C LEU A 293 16.39 -21.46 0.68
N THR A 294 16.37 -21.51 2.00
CA THR A 294 17.32 -20.77 2.86
C THR A 294 18.52 -21.60 3.28
N GLY A 295 18.55 -22.89 2.92
CA GLY A 295 19.61 -23.82 3.31
C GLY A 295 19.59 -24.20 4.81
N GLY A 296 18.43 -24.05 5.45
CA GLY A 296 18.23 -24.39 6.87
C GLY A 296 17.46 -25.70 7.06
N GLN A 297 17.09 -25.96 8.31
CA GLN A 297 16.27 -27.11 8.69
C GLN A 297 15.07 -26.67 9.52
N VAL A 298 13.94 -27.37 9.34
CA VAL A 298 12.75 -27.16 10.19
C VAL A 298 12.99 -27.82 11.54
N ILE A 299 12.96 -27.01 12.60
CA ILE A 299 13.03 -27.50 13.98
C ILE A 299 11.62 -27.97 14.36
N SER A 300 11.50 -29.26 14.67
CA SER A 300 10.25 -29.89 15.08
C SER A 300 10.52 -31.06 16.02
N GLU A 301 9.72 -31.15 17.07
CA GLU A 301 9.77 -32.28 17.99
C GLU A 301 9.45 -33.62 17.32
N GLU A 302 8.64 -33.61 16.26
CA GLU A 302 8.28 -34.79 15.47
C GLU A 302 9.51 -35.44 14.80
N VAL A 303 10.53 -34.65 14.44
CA VAL A 303 11.79 -35.15 13.89
C VAL A 303 12.91 -35.22 14.95
N GLY A 304 12.58 -35.03 16.21
CA GLY A 304 13.52 -35.11 17.33
C GLY A 304 14.40 -33.87 17.54
N LEU A 305 14.12 -32.79 16.81
CA LEU A 305 14.85 -31.53 16.96
C LEU A 305 14.10 -30.61 17.94
N LYS A 306 14.73 -30.31 19.07
CA LYS A 306 14.21 -29.37 20.06
C LYS A 306 14.85 -28.00 19.90
N LEU A 307 14.05 -26.92 20.08
CA LEU A 307 14.51 -25.54 19.95
C LEU A 307 15.66 -25.22 20.93
N GLU A 308 15.61 -25.73 22.15
CA GLU A 308 16.65 -25.54 23.18
C GLU A 308 18.03 -26.05 22.77
N ASN A 309 18.08 -27.02 21.83
CA ASN A 309 19.30 -27.63 21.31
C ASN A 309 19.70 -27.07 19.92
N ALA A 310 19.04 -26.03 19.42
CA ALA A 310 19.33 -25.48 18.12
C ALA A 310 20.76 -24.91 18.04
N THR A 311 21.37 -25.10 16.87
CA THR A 311 22.72 -24.61 16.54
C THR A 311 22.64 -23.74 15.26
N LEU A 312 23.69 -22.94 15.01
CA LEU A 312 23.71 -22.02 13.87
C LEU A 312 23.67 -22.71 12.51
N ASP A 313 24.14 -23.96 12.44
CA ASP A 313 24.12 -24.80 11.23
C ASP A 313 22.71 -25.30 10.86
N LEU A 314 21.76 -25.27 11.79
CA LEU A 314 20.35 -25.57 11.51
C LEU A 314 19.60 -24.36 10.96
N LEU A 315 20.14 -23.15 11.11
CA LEU A 315 19.51 -21.93 10.64
C LEU A 315 19.70 -21.75 9.14
N GLY A 316 18.64 -21.38 8.46
CA GLY A 316 18.73 -20.86 7.11
C GLY A 316 19.41 -19.50 7.08
N ARG A 317 19.74 -19.04 5.86
CA ARG A 317 20.28 -17.71 5.59
C ARG A 317 19.57 -17.08 4.40
N ALA A 318 19.48 -15.77 4.42
CA ALA A 318 19.01 -14.98 3.31
C ALA A 318 19.83 -13.70 3.18
N ARG A 319 20.15 -13.29 1.94
CA ARG A 319 20.84 -12.02 1.70
C ARG A 319 20.00 -10.85 2.17
N LYS A 320 18.68 -10.89 1.89
CA LYS A 320 17.75 -9.85 2.33
C LYS A 320 16.40 -10.45 2.69
N VAL A 321 15.78 -9.88 3.72
CA VAL A 321 14.40 -10.20 4.12
C VAL A 321 13.64 -8.89 4.30
N VAL A 322 12.45 -8.80 3.71
CA VAL A 322 11.55 -7.67 3.85
C VAL A 322 10.23 -8.16 4.44
N ILE A 323 9.85 -7.62 5.58
CA ILE A 323 8.63 -8.01 6.29
C ILE A 323 7.75 -6.79 6.47
N THR A 324 6.55 -6.85 5.92
CA THR A 324 5.48 -5.87 6.13
C THR A 324 4.53 -6.36 7.22
N LYS A 325 3.44 -5.64 7.43
CA LYS A 325 2.37 -6.07 8.34
C LYS A 325 1.75 -7.41 7.95
N ASP A 326 1.64 -7.69 6.65
CA ASP A 326 0.87 -8.80 6.12
C ASP A 326 1.70 -9.84 5.37
N GLU A 327 2.93 -9.51 4.97
CA GLU A 327 3.75 -10.34 4.07
C GLU A 327 5.20 -10.44 4.54
N THR A 328 5.86 -11.53 4.18
CA THR A 328 7.32 -11.75 4.32
C THR A 328 7.89 -12.15 2.98
N THR A 329 8.90 -11.41 2.52
CA THR A 329 9.68 -11.68 1.31
C THR A 329 11.10 -12.07 1.67
N ILE A 330 11.55 -13.22 1.20
CA ILE A 330 12.93 -13.71 1.30
C ILE A 330 13.57 -13.56 -0.08
N VAL A 331 14.66 -12.81 -0.14
CA VAL A 331 15.43 -12.56 -1.38
C VAL A 331 16.78 -13.23 -1.24
N GLU A 332 17.13 -14.06 -2.22
CA GLU A 332 18.41 -14.77 -2.28
C GLU A 332 18.69 -15.61 -1.03
N GLY A 333 17.96 -16.72 -0.92
CA GLY A 333 18.22 -17.74 0.10
C GLY A 333 19.52 -18.48 -0.17
N ALA A 334 20.16 -18.96 0.89
CA ALA A 334 21.42 -19.71 0.80
C ALA A 334 21.23 -21.22 0.52
N GLY A 335 20.04 -21.63 0.02
CA GLY A 335 19.77 -23.01 -0.37
C GLY A 335 20.54 -23.42 -1.63
N GLU A 336 20.85 -24.71 -1.74
CA GLU A 336 21.50 -25.25 -2.92
C GLU A 336 20.51 -25.30 -4.09
N ALA A 337 20.88 -24.76 -5.25
CA ALA A 337 20.02 -24.70 -6.45
C ALA A 337 19.47 -26.08 -6.86
N ASP A 338 20.29 -27.14 -6.75
CA ASP A 338 19.87 -28.53 -7.05
C ASP A 338 18.80 -29.04 -6.06
N ALA A 339 18.87 -28.63 -4.78
CA ALA A 339 17.87 -28.99 -3.78
C ALA A 339 16.54 -28.28 -4.06
N ILE A 340 16.59 -27.00 -4.43
CA ILE A 340 15.41 -26.22 -4.83
C ILE A 340 14.78 -26.82 -6.07
N ALA A 341 15.58 -27.12 -7.12
CA ALA A 341 15.09 -27.75 -8.34
C ALA A 341 14.49 -29.15 -8.08
N GLY A 342 15.08 -29.93 -7.17
CA GLY A 342 14.54 -31.19 -6.70
C GLY A 342 13.18 -31.05 -6.04
N ARG A 343 13.02 -30.04 -5.19
CA ARG A 343 11.75 -29.74 -4.51
C ARG A 343 10.67 -29.30 -5.48
N VAL A 344 11.01 -28.47 -6.47
CA VAL A 344 10.10 -28.06 -7.55
C VAL A 344 9.60 -29.28 -8.33
N LYS A 345 10.50 -30.23 -8.67
CA LYS A 345 10.10 -31.49 -9.36
C LYS A 345 9.16 -32.33 -8.49
N GLN A 346 9.41 -32.41 -7.18
CA GLN A 346 8.56 -33.15 -6.27
C GLN A 346 7.14 -32.53 -6.23
N ILE A 347 7.02 -31.21 -6.09
CA ILE A 347 5.71 -30.53 -6.07
C ILE A 347 4.96 -30.74 -7.38
N ARG A 348 5.65 -30.70 -8.53
CA ARG A 348 5.03 -31.01 -9.85
C ARG A 348 4.47 -32.42 -9.88
N ALA A 349 5.22 -33.38 -9.39
CA ALA A 349 4.73 -34.76 -9.30
C ALA A 349 3.53 -34.91 -8.36
N GLU A 350 3.49 -34.16 -7.25
CA GLU A 350 2.32 -34.09 -6.35
C GLU A 350 1.10 -33.52 -7.08
N ILE A 351 1.26 -32.47 -7.90
CA ILE A 351 0.20 -31.88 -8.74
C ILE A 351 -0.37 -32.89 -9.72
N ASP A 352 0.51 -33.65 -10.39
CA ASP A 352 0.10 -34.64 -11.38
C ASP A 352 -0.63 -35.84 -10.77
N ASN A 353 -0.34 -36.16 -9.52
CA ASN A 353 -0.88 -37.32 -8.82
C ASN A 353 -2.10 -37.02 -7.94
N THR A 354 -2.49 -35.76 -7.75
CA THR A 354 -3.65 -35.43 -6.90
C THR A 354 -4.97 -35.50 -7.67
N ASP A 355 -5.96 -36.16 -7.10
CA ASP A 355 -7.34 -36.22 -7.63
C ASP A 355 -8.22 -35.04 -7.15
N SER A 356 -7.75 -34.25 -6.18
CA SER A 356 -8.45 -33.11 -5.60
C SER A 356 -8.12 -31.82 -6.35
N ASP A 357 -9.10 -31.20 -6.98
CA ASP A 357 -8.92 -29.91 -7.66
C ASP A 357 -8.46 -28.81 -6.69
N TYR A 358 -8.97 -28.82 -5.46
CA TYR A 358 -8.55 -27.87 -4.43
C TYR A 358 -7.09 -28.08 -3.99
N ASP A 359 -6.65 -29.32 -3.81
CA ASP A 359 -5.24 -29.61 -3.47
C ASP A 359 -4.33 -29.31 -4.64
N ARG A 360 -4.78 -29.56 -5.87
CA ARG A 360 -4.05 -29.20 -7.10
C ARG A 360 -3.83 -27.70 -7.16
N GLU A 361 -4.85 -26.88 -6.91
CA GLU A 361 -4.75 -25.42 -6.86
C GLU A 361 -3.72 -24.96 -5.81
N LYS A 362 -3.79 -25.49 -4.59
CA LYS A 362 -2.86 -25.14 -3.52
C LYS A 362 -1.42 -25.61 -3.75
N LEU A 363 -1.23 -26.71 -4.44
CA LEU A 363 0.08 -27.16 -4.87
C LEU A 363 0.65 -26.29 -6.01
N GLN A 364 -0.21 -25.83 -6.92
CA GLN A 364 0.18 -24.88 -7.97
C GLN A 364 0.60 -23.53 -7.40
N GLU A 365 -0.15 -22.96 -6.43
CA GLU A 365 0.25 -21.76 -5.70
C GLU A 365 1.63 -21.92 -5.04
N ARG A 366 1.85 -23.05 -4.38
CA ARG A 366 3.11 -23.35 -3.70
C ARG A 366 4.26 -23.51 -4.69
N LEU A 367 4.01 -24.16 -5.83
CA LEU A 367 4.96 -24.28 -6.93
C LEU A 367 5.35 -22.92 -7.49
N ALA A 368 4.37 -22.05 -7.75
CA ALA A 368 4.59 -20.73 -8.29
C ALA A 368 5.46 -19.86 -7.33
N LYS A 369 5.20 -19.94 -6.02
CA LYS A 369 6.00 -19.24 -5.01
C LYS A 369 7.47 -19.69 -4.94
N LEU A 370 7.73 -20.99 -5.10
CA LEU A 370 9.10 -21.55 -5.01
C LEU A 370 9.85 -21.45 -6.34
N ALA A 371 9.17 -21.67 -7.47
CA ALA A 371 9.79 -21.72 -8.80
C ALA A 371 9.88 -20.36 -9.48
N GLY A 372 9.04 -19.38 -9.08
CA GLY A 372 8.99 -18.05 -9.69
C GLY A 372 10.22 -17.19 -9.37
N GLY A 373 10.88 -17.42 -8.25
CA GLY A 373 12.01 -16.61 -7.82
C GLY A 373 11.63 -15.16 -7.49
N VAL A 374 12.64 -14.28 -7.48
CA VAL A 374 12.51 -12.86 -7.24
C VAL A 374 13.20 -12.08 -8.36
N ALA A 375 12.50 -11.14 -8.96
CA ALA A 375 13.08 -10.15 -9.85
C ALA A 375 13.49 -8.91 -9.01
N VAL A 376 14.76 -8.57 -9.05
CA VAL A 376 15.32 -7.41 -8.33
C VAL A 376 15.60 -6.31 -9.35
N ILE A 377 14.86 -5.21 -9.27
CA ILE A 377 15.13 -4.01 -10.06
C ILE A 377 16.11 -3.14 -9.27
N LYS A 378 17.33 -3.01 -9.80
CA LYS A 378 18.38 -2.18 -9.21
C LYS A 378 18.27 -0.77 -9.78
N ALA A 379 17.91 0.19 -8.92
CA ALA A 379 17.78 1.59 -9.30
C ALA A 379 19.05 2.35 -8.94
N GLY A 380 19.64 3.06 -9.90
CA GLY A 380 20.78 3.94 -9.69
C GLY A 380 20.47 5.38 -10.08
N ALA A 381 21.13 6.37 -9.42
CA ALA A 381 21.00 7.78 -9.70
C ALA A 381 22.29 8.54 -9.33
N ALA A 382 22.38 9.81 -9.74
CA ALA A 382 23.54 10.64 -9.50
C ALA A 382 23.64 11.17 -8.06
N THR A 383 22.50 11.32 -7.39
CA THR A 383 22.41 11.83 -6.01
C THR A 383 21.53 10.93 -5.16
N GLU A 384 21.77 10.92 -3.84
CA GLU A 384 20.97 10.13 -2.88
C GLU A 384 19.49 10.54 -2.88
N VAL A 385 19.20 11.83 -3.07
CA VAL A 385 17.81 12.34 -3.12
C VAL A 385 17.08 11.81 -4.36
N GLU A 386 17.75 11.89 -5.52
CA GLU A 386 17.22 11.36 -6.79
C GLU A 386 17.05 9.83 -6.72
N LEU A 387 18.00 9.13 -6.09
CA LEU A 387 17.97 7.69 -5.94
C LEU A 387 16.74 7.22 -5.14
N LYS A 388 16.48 7.88 -4.01
CA LYS A 388 15.31 7.57 -3.17
C LYS A 388 14.00 7.85 -3.90
N GLU A 389 13.90 8.99 -4.59
CA GLU A 389 12.72 9.34 -5.37
C GLU A 389 12.48 8.32 -6.50
N ARG A 390 13.54 7.98 -7.26
CA ARG A 390 13.47 7.01 -8.36
C ARG A 390 13.07 5.62 -7.86
N LYS A 391 13.64 5.17 -6.75
CA LYS A 391 13.29 3.90 -6.12
C LYS A 391 11.81 3.86 -5.74
N HIS A 392 11.29 4.86 -5.02
CA HIS A 392 9.90 4.92 -4.62
C HIS A 392 8.97 4.88 -5.83
N ARG A 393 9.26 5.64 -6.87
CA ARG A 393 8.49 5.67 -8.11
C ARG A 393 8.47 4.32 -8.84
N ILE A 394 9.60 3.59 -8.85
CA ILE A 394 9.65 2.24 -9.42
C ILE A 394 8.83 1.27 -8.56
N GLU A 395 8.90 1.35 -7.24
CA GLU A 395 8.12 0.51 -6.32
C GLU A 395 6.62 0.72 -6.48
N ASP A 396 6.17 1.98 -6.61
CA ASP A 396 4.77 2.31 -6.88
C ASP A 396 4.32 1.75 -8.23
N ALA A 397 5.14 1.88 -9.26
CA ALA A 397 4.85 1.33 -10.57
C ALA A 397 4.80 -0.21 -10.60
N VAL A 398 5.64 -0.89 -9.82
CA VAL A 398 5.56 -2.35 -9.62
C VAL A 398 4.24 -2.74 -8.95
N ARG A 399 3.83 -2.03 -7.89
CA ARG A 399 2.56 -2.29 -7.19
C ARG A 399 1.36 -2.04 -8.09
N ASN A 400 1.39 -0.96 -8.85
CA ASN A 400 0.37 -0.60 -9.83
C ASN A 400 0.23 -1.67 -10.93
N ALA A 401 1.35 -2.10 -11.52
CA ALA A 401 1.36 -3.16 -12.52
C ALA A 401 0.82 -4.50 -11.98
N LYS A 402 1.16 -4.86 -10.73
CA LYS A 402 0.61 -6.05 -10.07
C LYS A 402 -0.90 -5.93 -9.85
N ALA A 403 -1.37 -4.79 -9.36
CA ALA A 403 -2.79 -4.53 -9.19
C ALA A 403 -3.57 -4.67 -10.52
N ALA A 404 -2.97 -4.25 -11.63
CA ALA A 404 -3.53 -4.40 -12.96
C ALA A 404 -3.58 -5.87 -13.44
N VAL A 405 -2.55 -6.65 -13.13
CA VAL A 405 -2.52 -8.09 -13.43
C VAL A 405 -3.55 -8.88 -12.61
N GLU A 406 -3.82 -8.43 -11.37
CA GLU A 406 -4.77 -9.09 -10.45
C GLU A 406 -6.24 -8.87 -10.85
N GLU A 407 -6.64 -7.64 -11.16
CA GLU A 407 -8.05 -7.28 -11.35
C GLU A 407 -8.35 -6.69 -12.73
N GLY A 408 -7.35 -6.58 -13.61
CA GLY A 408 -7.52 -5.97 -14.92
C GLY A 408 -7.42 -4.43 -14.90
N ILE A 409 -7.65 -3.84 -16.06
CA ILE A 409 -7.50 -2.42 -16.33
C ILE A 409 -8.79 -1.80 -16.87
N VAL A 410 -8.93 -0.51 -16.67
CA VAL A 410 -9.99 0.34 -17.22
C VAL A 410 -9.39 1.58 -17.89
N ALA A 411 -10.22 2.36 -18.61
CA ALA A 411 -9.81 3.64 -19.16
C ALA A 411 -9.31 4.58 -18.05
N GLY A 412 -8.07 5.03 -18.16
CA GLY A 412 -7.38 5.84 -17.16
C GLY A 412 -7.82 7.30 -17.11
N GLY A 413 -7.13 8.08 -16.29
CA GLY A 413 -7.35 9.52 -16.20
C GLY A 413 -8.71 9.94 -15.64
N GLY A 414 -9.36 9.10 -14.85
CA GLY A 414 -10.68 9.34 -14.28
C GLY A 414 -11.85 9.11 -15.25
N VAL A 415 -11.58 8.69 -16.49
CA VAL A 415 -12.59 8.43 -17.51
C VAL A 415 -13.52 7.29 -17.09
N ALA A 416 -12.96 6.18 -16.62
CA ALA A 416 -13.74 5.02 -16.17
C ALA A 416 -14.69 5.36 -15.03
N LEU A 417 -14.31 6.23 -14.07
CA LEU A 417 -15.17 6.66 -12.97
C LEU A 417 -16.42 7.40 -13.46
N ILE A 418 -16.26 8.34 -14.40
CA ILE A 418 -17.40 9.09 -14.99
C ILE A 418 -18.33 8.15 -15.75
N GLN A 419 -17.77 7.25 -16.57
CA GLN A 419 -18.55 6.34 -17.40
C GLN A 419 -19.23 5.24 -16.57
N ALA A 420 -18.53 4.66 -15.58
CA ALA A 420 -19.13 3.73 -14.62
C ALA A 420 -20.22 4.41 -13.78
N GLY A 421 -20.01 5.67 -13.38
CA GLY A 421 -21.04 6.48 -12.72
C GLY A 421 -22.29 6.61 -13.59
N LYS A 422 -22.14 6.96 -14.87
CA LYS A 422 -23.27 7.02 -15.81
C LYS A 422 -24.01 5.68 -15.91
N ILE A 423 -23.28 4.58 -16.12
CA ILE A 423 -23.85 3.22 -16.23
C ILE A 423 -24.61 2.85 -14.95
N ALA A 424 -24.02 3.09 -13.76
CA ALA A 424 -24.65 2.78 -12.48
C ALA A 424 -25.96 3.54 -12.25
N PHE A 425 -26.00 4.83 -12.64
CA PHE A 425 -27.21 5.66 -12.50
C PHE A 425 -28.29 5.41 -13.57
N GLU A 426 -27.93 4.81 -14.69
CA GLU A 426 -28.87 4.36 -15.72
C GLU A 426 -29.36 2.92 -15.50
N SER A 427 -28.75 2.19 -14.55
CA SER A 427 -29.13 0.82 -14.20
C SER A 427 -30.26 0.75 -13.16
N ASP A 428 -30.84 -0.45 -13.00
CA ASP A 428 -31.86 -0.72 -11.97
C ASP A 428 -31.31 -0.71 -10.53
N ALA A 429 -29.98 -0.74 -10.34
CA ALA A 429 -29.33 -0.84 -9.03
C ALA A 429 -29.68 0.32 -8.07
N LEU A 430 -29.95 1.50 -8.62
CA LEU A 430 -30.30 2.70 -7.85
C LEU A 430 -31.77 3.09 -8.00
N THR A 431 -32.58 2.22 -8.62
CA THR A 431 -34.03 2.45 -8.79
C THR A 431 -34.74 2.40 -7.45
N GLY A 432 -35.68 3.32 -7.21
CA GLY A 432 -36.48 3.35 -5.99
C GLY A 432 -35.84 4.07 -4.79
N LEU A 433 -34.66 4.66 -4.92
CA LEU A 433 -34.12 5.56 -3.91
C LEU A 433 -34.97 6.84 -3.84
N VAL A 434 -35.32 7.28 -2.62
CA VAL A 434 -36.16 8.46 -2.38
C VAL A 434 -35.56 9.36 -1.30
N GLY A 435 -35.93 10.65 -1.29
CA GLY A 435 -35.52 11.61 -0.26
C GLY A 435 -34.01 11.73 -0.11
N ASP A 436 -33.52 11.72 1.12
CA ASP A 436 -32.12 11.90 1.43
C ASP A 436 -31.23 10.74 0.95
N GLU A 437 -31.80 9.54 0.79
CA GLU A 437 -31.07 8.40 0.23
C GLU A 437 -30.74 8.63 -1.26
N ALA A 438 -31.73 9.15 -2.04
CA ALA A 438 -31.49 9.55 -3.42
C ALA A 438 -30.50 10.73 -3.50
N THR A 439 -30.57 11.67 -2.57
CA THR A 439 -29.61 12.75 -2.45
C THR A 439 -28.21 12.24 -2.18
N GLY A 440 -28.04 11.26 -1.29
CA GLY A 440 -26.78 10.58 -1.02
C GLY A 440 -26.19 9.93 -2.27
N ALA A 441 -27.00 9.23 -3.07
CA ALA A 441 -26.56 8.68 -4.33
C ALA A 441 -26.11 9.80 -5.31
N ASN A 442 -26.85 10.91 -5.41
CA ASN A 442 -26.47 12.03 -6.27
C ASN A 442 -25.14 12.69 -5.86
N ILE A 443 -24.77 12.69 -4.57
CA ILE A 443 -23.45 13.14 -4.11
C ILE A 443 -22.35 12.33 -4.80
N VAL A 444 -22.49 11.00 -4.88
CA VAL A 444 -21.54 10.13 -5.58
C VAL A 444 -21.48 10.44 -7.06
N ARG A 445 -22.63 10.65 -7.71
CA ARG A 445 -22.71 11.03 -9.12
C ARG A 445 -21.89 12.28 -9.47
N VAL A 446 -21.88 13.26 -8.57
CA VAL A 446 -21.08 14.49 -8.73
C VAL A 446 -19.61 14.24 -8.42
N ALA A 447 -19.34 13.45 -7.39
CA ALA A 447 -17.98 13.23 -6.89
C ALA A 447 -17.11 12.40 -7.84
N VAL A 448 -17.67 11.43 -8.58
CA VAL A 448 -16.90 10.60 -9.53
C VAL A 448 -16.34 11.40 -10.71
N ASP A 449 -16.84 12.61 -10.95
CA ASP A 449 -16.27 13.53 -11.94
C ASP A 449 -14.96 14.20 -11.47
N ALA A 450 -14.75 14.26 -10.16
CA ALA A 450 -13.71 15.11 -9.56
C ALA A 450 -12.28 14.75 -10.04
N PRO A 451 -11.88 13.50 -10.16
CA PRO A 451 -10.52 13.15 -10.63
C PRO A 451 -10.27 13.68 -12.05
N LEU A 452 -11.15 13.41 -13.01
CA LEU A 452 -11.00 13.93 -14.38
C LEU A 452 -11.04 15.46 -14.43
N LYS A 453 -11.92 16.08 -13.65
CA LYS A 453 -12.01 17.54 -13.55
C LYS A 453 -10.70 18.14 -13.02
N GLN A 454 -10.07 17.49 -12.04
CA GLN A 454 -8.78 17.94 -11.49
C GLN A 454 -7.65 17.77 -12.51
N ILE A 455 -7.60 16.65 -13.23
CA ILE A 455 -6.62 16.41 -14.30
C ILE A 455 -6.77 17.47 -15.41
N ALA A 456 -8.01 17.78 -15.83
CA ALA A 456 -8.28 18.81 -16.81
C ALA A 456 -7.83 20.20 -16.32
N LEU A 457 -8.11 20.53 -15.06
CA LEU A 457 -7.69 21.79 -14.42
C LEU A 457 -6.16 21.92 -14.41
N ASN A 458 -5.45 20.87 -14.00
CA ASN A 458 -3.99 20.85 -13.97
C ASN A 458 -3.38 20.96 -15.39
N ALA A 459 -4.13 20.52 -16.41
CA ALA A 459 -3.75 20.68 -17.82
C ALA A 459 -4.12 22.05 -18.41
N GLY A 460 -4.76 22.94 -17.63
CA GLY A 460 -5.18 24.26 -18.09
C GLY A 460 -6.44 24.26 -18.95
N LEU A 461 -7.25 23.21 -18.85
CA LEU A 461 -8.52 23.04 -19.58
C LEU A 461 -9.71 23.36 -18.65
N GLU A 462 -10.88 23.65 -19.25
CA GLU A 462 -12.12 23.89 -18.49
C GLU A 462 -12.72 22.57 -17.97
N PRO A 463 -12.70 22.30 -16.64
CA PRO A 463 -13.03 21.00 -16.08
C PRO A 463 -14.46 20.52 -16.38
N GLY A 464 -15.43 21.45 -16.36
CA GLY A 464 -16.83 21.15 -16.60
C GLY A 464 -17.09 20.73 -18.05
N VAL A 465 -16.46 21.40 -19.00
CA VAL A 465 -16.57 21.09 -20.43
C VAL A 465 -15.97 19.72 -20.74
N VAL A 466 -14.80 19.44 -20.16
CA VAL A 466 -14.13 18.14 -20.35
C VAL A 466 -14.98 17.00 -19.78
N ALA A 467 -15.49 17.14 -18.56
CA ALA A 467 -16.30 16.10 -17.91
C ALA A 467 -17.59 15.82 -18.69
N ASP A 468 -18.29 16.88 -19.15
CA ASP A 468 -19.50 16.72 -19.96
C ASP A 468 -19.21 16.02 -21.29
N LYS A 469 -18.13 16.42 -21.98
CA LYS A 469 -17.73 15.80 -23.23
C LYS A 469 -17.40 14.31 -23.03
N VAL A 470 -16.58 13.95 -22.03
CA VAL A 470 -16.20 12.55 -21.74
C VAL A 470 -17.42 11.68 -21.41
N ARG A 471 -18.39 12.21 -20.66
CA ARG A 471 -19.63 11.51 -20.32
C ARG A 471 -20.45 11.11 -21.55
N ASN A 472 -20.34 11.87 -22.65
CA ASN A 472 -21.07 11.66 -23.89
C ASN A 472 -20.25 10.94 -24.98
N LEU A 473 -18.96 10.63 -24.74
CA LEU A 473 -18.16 9.81 -25.64
C LEU A 473 -18.52 8.32 -25.52
N PRO A 474 -18.13 7.50 -26.53
CA PRO A 474 -18.20 6.04 -26.40
C PRO A 474 -17.42 5.55 -25.17
N VAL A 475 -17.87 4.41 -24.61
CA VAL A 475 -17.16 3.79 -23.47
C VAL A 475 -15.69 3.55 -23.82
N GLY A 476 -14.80 3.85 -22.89
CA GLY A 476 -13.35 3.75 -23.07
C GLY A 476 -12.70 4.96 -23.73
N HIS A 477 -13.46 5.91 -24.29
CA HIS A 477 -12.90 7.13 -24.89
C HIS A 477 -12.84 8.28 -23.89
N GLY A 478 -11.74 9.03 -23.90
CA GLY A 478 -11.53 10.12 -22.96
C GLY A 478 -10.45 11.10 -23.38
N LEU A 479 -10.12 12.02 -22.49
CA LEU A 479 -9.11 13.04 -22.71
C LEU A 479 -7.70 12.51 -22.45
N ASN A 480 -6.83 12.54 -23.45
CA ASN A 480 -5.39 12.51 -23.24
C ASN A 480 -4.94 13.90 -22.78
N ALA A 481 -4.78 14.08 -21.47
CA ALA A 481 -4.44 15.39 -20.91
C ALA A 481 -3.01 15.87 -21.24
N ALA A 482 -2.14 14.98 -21.73
CA ALA A 482 -0.80 15.35 -22.19
C ALA A 482 -0.86 16.08 -23.54
N THR A 483 -1.73 15.62 -24.47
CA THR A 483 -1.84 16.17 -25.83
C THR A 483 -3.05 17.11 -26.00
N GLY A 484 -4.09 16.96 -25.17
CA GLY A 484 -5.37 17.68 -25.30
C GLY A 484 -6.36 17.01 -26.27
N GLU A 485 -6.02 15.83 -26.80
CA GLU A 485 -6.86 15.09 -27.75
C GLU A 485 -7.81 14.11 -27.04
N TYR A 486 -8.92 13.77 -27.70
CA TYR A 486 -9.84 12.75 -27.21
C TYR A 486 -9.62 11.47 -28.00
N VAL A 487 -9.26 10.41 -27.28
CA VAL A 487 -8.80 9.14 -27.86
C VAL A 487 -9.47 7.95 -27.19
N ASP A 488 -9.35 6.76 -27.80
CA ASP A 488 -9.54 5.50 -27.09
C ASP A 488 -8.39 5.33 -26.08
N MET A 489 -8.73 5.36 -24.81
CA MET A 489 -7.76 5.42 -23.71
C MET A 489 -6.91 4.16 -23.63
N LEU A 490 -7.53 2.98 -23.77
CA LEU A 490 -6.80 1.70 -23.70
C LEU A 490 -5.85 1.54 -24.90
N THR A 491 -6.31 1.88 -26.10
CA THR A 491 -5.47 1.85 -27.31
C THR A 491 -4.33 2.86 -27.25
N ALA A 492 -4.55 4.00 -26.61
CA ALA A 492 -3.51 5.02 -26.38
C ALA A 492 -2.56 4.66 -25.22
N GLY A 493 -2.75 3.51 -24.56
CA GLY A 493 -1.97 3.08 -23.41
C GLY A 493 -2.28 3.84 -22.12
N ILE A 494 -3.39 4.60 -22.07
CA ILE A 494 -3.80 5.37 -20.89
C ILE A 494 -4.83 4.56 -20.11
N ASN A 495 -4.34 3.78 -19.16
CA ASN A 495 -5.16 2.88 -18.35
C ASN A 495 -4.86 3.02 -16.86
N ASP A 496 -5.83 2.64 -16.04
CA ASP A 496 -5.71 2.54 -14.59
C ASP A 496 -6.10 1.12 -14.15
N PRO A 497 -5.43 0.51 -13.16
CA PRO A 497 -5.89 -0.74 -12.57
C PRO A 497 -7.26 -0.57 -11.91
N VAL A 498 -8.14 -1.54 -12.11
CA VAL A 498 -9.47 -1.55 -11.45
C VAL A 498 -9.32 -1.53 -9.95
N LYS A 499 -8.41 -2.32 -9.41
CA LYS A 499 -8.13 -2.40 -7.98
C LYS A 499 -7.80 -1.03 -7.37
N VAL A 500 -7.01 -0.21 -8.06
CA VAL A 500 -6.66 1.15 -7.65
C VAL A 500 -7.88 2.06 -7.65
N THR A 501 -8.60 2.09 -8.79
CA THR A 501 -9.74 3.00 -8.98
C THR A 501 -10.89 2.71 -8.02
N ARG A 502 -11.24 1.41 -7.84
CA ARG A 502 -12.31 1.02 -6.92
C ARG A 502 -11.94 1.24 -5.45
N SER A 503 -10.66 0.96 -5.06
CA SER A 503 -10.19 1.17 -3.70
C SER A 503 -10.16 2.65 -3.34
N ALA A 504 -9.74 3.52 -4.27
CA ALA A 504 -9.80 4.97 -4.09
C ALA A 504 -11.23 5.47 -3.82
N LEU A 505 -12.21 5.02 -4.60
CA LEU A 505 -13.60 5.40 -4.41
C LEU A 505 -14.18 4.84 -3.09
N LEU A 506 -13.92 3.58 -2.77
CA LEU A 506 -14.41 2.92 -1.56
C LEU A 506 -13.87 3.60 -0.29
N ASN A 507 -12.56 3.84 -0.23
CA ASN A 507 -11.91 4.47 0.93
C ASN A 507 -12.35 5.93 1.10
N ALA A 508 -12.45 6.67 -0.01
CA ALA A 508 -12.97 8.04 0.01
C ALA A 508 -14.41 8.10 0.55
N ALA A 509 -15.29 7.21 0.09
CA ALA A 509 -16.68 7.16 0.54
C ALA A 509 -16.81 6.74 2.01
N SER A 510 -15.99 5.81 2.48
CA SER A 510 -15.96 5.37 3.88
C SER A 510 -15.67 6.56 4.81
N ILE A 511 -14.64 7.32 4.53
CA ILE A 511 -14.26 8.49 5.34
C ILE A 511 -15.28 9.62 5.18
N ALA A 512 -15.77 9.89 3.96
CA ALA A 512 -16.82 10.89 3.76
C ALA A 512 -18.08 10.57 4.61
N GLY A 513 -18.49 9.31 4.67
CA GLY A 513 -19.60 8.88 5.52
C GLY A 513 -19.36 9.16 7.00
N LEU A 514 -18.13 9.02 7.51
CA LEU A 514 -17.77 9.37 8.89
C LEU A 514 -17.80 10.90 9.11
N PHE A 515 -17.28 11.69 8.17
CA PHE A 515 -17.36 13.15 8.23
C PHE A 515 -18.80 13.65 8.33
N LEU A 516 -19.67 13.15 7.46
CA LEU A 516 -21.06 13.58 7.39
C LEU A 516 -21.84 13.25 8.66
N THR A 517 -21.56 12.12 9.28
CA THR A 517 -22.22 11.65 10.50
C THR A 517 -21.59 12.18 11.79
N THR A 518 -20.51 12.97 11.71
CA THR A 518 -19.85 13.56 12.88
C THR A 518 -20.66 14.73 13.42
N GLU A 519 -20.96 14.69 14.72
CA GLU A 519 -21.71 15.73 15.44
C GLU A 519 -20.84 16.51 16.43
N ALA A 520 -19.81 15.86 16.98
CA ALA A 520 -18.89 16.48 17.92
C ALA A 520 -17.45 16.08 17.64
N VAL A 521 -16.51 17.00 17.88
CA VAL A 521 -15.07 16.76 17.83
C VAL A 521 -14.47 17.05 19.19
N VAL A 522 -13.71 16.09 19.72
CA VAL A 522 -12.99 16.19 20.99
C VAL A 522 -11.50 16.21 20.71
N ALA A 523 -10.87 17.35 20.93
CA ALA A 523 -9.45 17.54 20.67
C ALA A 523 -8.65 17.87 21.94
N ASP A 524 -7.35 17.69 21.93
CA ASP A 524 -6.48 18.16 23.00
C ASP A 524 -6.39 19.69 22.97
N LYS A 525 -6.48 20.30 24.16
CA LYS A 525 -6.29 21.74 24.27
C LYS A 525 -4.82 22.06 24.00
N PRO A 526 -4.52 22.98 23.06
CA PRO A 526 -3.15 23.41 22.82
C PRO A 526 -2.50 23.92 24.10
N GLU A 527 -1.31 23.45 24.41
CA GLU A 527 -0.52 24.00 25.51
C GLU A 527 -0.12 25.43 25.11
N LYS A 528 -0.47 26.42 25.98
CA LYS A 528 0.09 27.76 25.83
C LYS A 528 1.60 27.62 26.05
N ASN A 529 2.42 27.89 25.05
CA ASN A 529 3.85 28.02 25.24
C ASN A 529 4.05 28.94 26.44
N PRO A 530 4.78 28.54 27.51
CA PRO A 530 5.12 29.46 28.58
C PRO A 530 5.88 30.62 27.93
N ALA A 531 5.43 31.85 28.19
CA ALA A 531 6.17 33.03 27.79
C ALA A 531 7.63 32.84 28.22
N PRO A 532 8.64 33.18 27.40
CA PRO A 532 10.03 33.06 27.78
C PRO A 532 10.20 33.71 29.14
N ALA A 533 10.68 32.93 30.10
CA ALA A 533 10.95 33.43 31.46
C ALA A 533 11.85 34.67 31.30
N GLY A 534 11.32 35.82 31.68
CA GLY A 534 12.06 37.06 31.61
C GLY A 534 13.39 36.87 32.34
N ASP A 535 14.45 37.28 31.68
CA ASP A 535 15.83 37.24 32.16
C ASP A 535 15.88 37.89 33.58
N PRO A 536 16.27 37.16 34.64
CA PRO A 536 16.33 37.70 35.99
C PRO A 536 17.55 38.62 36.19
N THR A 537 18.26 38.99 35.14
CA THR A 537 19.37 39.96 35.20
C THR A 537 18.89 41.38 34.87
N GLY A 538 17.88 41.85 35.60
CA GLY A 538 17.54 43.27 35.70
C GLY A 538 18.27 43.91 36.87
N GLY A 539 19.34 44.61 36.59
CA GLY A 539 19.82 45.70 37.47
C GLY A 539 20.83 45.32 38.55
N MET A 540 22.10 45.48 38.25
CA MET A 540 23.05 46.08 39.19
C MET A 540 23.86 47.13 38.43
N ASP A 541 23.42 48.38 38.55
CA ASP A 541 24.27 49.53 38.36
C ASP A 541 25.37 49.55 39.43
N PHE A 542 26.61 49.60 39.00
CA PHE A 542 27.69 50.39 39.64
C PHE A 542 28.69 50.83 38.55
#